data_e3b62b17ae8ee68f5bc5c6a02a9ec68a
#
_entry.id   e3b62b17ae8ee68f5bc5c6a02a9ec68a
#
_cell.length_a   1.000
_cell.length_b   1.000
_cell.length_c   1.000
_cell.angle_alpha   90.00
_cell.angle_beta   90.00
_cell.angle_gamma   90.00
#
_symmetry.space_group_name_H-M   'P 1'
#
loop_
_entity.id
_entity.type
_entity.pdbx_description
1 polymer ?
#
loop_
_entity_poly.entity_id
_entity_poly.type
_entity_poly.pdbx_seq_one_letter_code
_entity_poly.pdbx_strand_id
1 'polypeptide(L)'
;LLLNLNNAFNAIANQPIKTQLESRALRKVLAAAQREWLAVAKYEGVELAQFAAVKPAWMPVIMSLPNWIFLHLAKAMLKIDPQARSSMWEDIQAGRKTEIEYLNQAVVVHAEKLGMDAPVNRQISAMIVSLEKGEEVALAQLCALTS
;
A
#
# COMPACT_ATOMS: atom_id res chain seq x y z
N LEU A 1 -10.55 0.68 -2.76
CA LEU A 1 -9.64 0.36 -1.64
C LEU A 1 -8.28 -0.14 -2.13
N LEU A 2 -8.19 -1.16 -3.00
CA LEU A 2 -6.93 -1.80 -3.42
C LEU A 2 -5.83 -0.81 -3.86
N LEU A 3 -6.16 0.18 -4.66
CA LEU A 3 -5.20 1.21 -5.12
C LEU A 3 -4.85 2.18 -3.99
N ASN A 4 -5.82 2.52 -3.15
CA ASN A 4 -5.65 3.49 -2.07
C ASN A 4 -4.80 2.94 -0.91
N LEU A 5 -4.56 1.62 -0.83
CA LEU A 5 -3.58 1.06 0.11
C LEU A 5 -2.18 1.67 -0.09
N ASN A 6 -1.89 2.16 -1.29
CA ASN A 6 -0.65 2.87 -1.57
C ASN A 6 -0.51 4.20 -0.81
N ASN A 7 -1.61 4.84 -0.38
CA ASN A 7 -1.56 6.15 0.26
C ASN A 7 -0.83 6.08 1.61
N ALA A 8 -1.21 5.13 2.47
CA ALA A 8 -0.55 4.91 3.76
C ALA A 8 0.91 4.47 3.56
N PHE A 9 1.12 3.56 2.63
CA PHE A 9 2.44 3.06 2.30
C PHE A 9 3.38 4.19 1.84
N ASN A 10 2.90 5.10 0.98
CA ASN A 10 3.67 6.25 0.51
C ASN A 10 3.98 7.25 1.64
N ALA A 11 3.02 7.48 2.54
CA ALA A 11 3.23 8.35 3.69
C ALA A 11 4.37 7.85 4.59
N ILE A 12 4.42 6.54 4.87
CA ILE A 12 5.49 5.92 5.67
C ILE A 12 6.82 5.93 4.92
N ALA A 13 6.82 5.59 3.62
CA ALA A 13 8.02 5.56 2.82
C ALA A 13 8.69 6.94 2.68
N ASN A 14 7.93 8.01 2.84
CA ASN A 14 8.36 9.41 2.79
C ASN A 14 9.24 9.76 1.56
N GLN A 15 8.92 9.18 0.42
CA GLN A 15 9.58 9.43 -0.86
C GLN A 15 8.55 9.59 -1.98
N PRO A 16 8.94 10.20 -3.12
CA PRO A 16 8.04 10.28 -4.26
C PRO A 16 7.53 8.91 -4.69
N ILE A 17 6.27 8.84 -5.14
CA ILE A 17 5.62 7.59 -5.56
C ILE A 17 6.45 6.87 -6.64
N LYS A 18 7.05 7.62 -7.57
CA LYS A 18 7.93 7.05 -8.59
C LYS A 18 9.12 6.31 -7.98
N THR A 19 9.85 6.96 -7.08
CA THR A 19 11.01 6.38 -6.38
C THR A 19 10.62 5.14 -5.58
N GLN A 20 9.50 5.21 -4.88
CA GLN A 20 8.92 4.08 -4.16
C GLN A 20 8.66 2.89 -5.08
N LEU A 21 8.05 3.12 -6.24
CA LEU A 21 7.74 2.06 -7.20
C LEU A 21 8.98 1.49 -7.92
N GLU A 22 10.07 2.21 -7.98
CA GLU A 22 11.36 1.73 -8.50
C GLU A 22 12.06 0.76 -7.52
N SER A 23 11.71 0.80 -6.22
CA SER A 23 12.22 -0.13 -5.21
C SER A 23 11.42 -1.42 -5.14
N ARG A 24 12.03 -2.56 -5.51
CA ARG A 24 11.37 -3.88 -5.41
C ARG A 24 11.02 -4.25 -3.98
N ALA A 25 11.86 -3.90 -3.01
CA ALA A 25 11.59 -4.18 -1.59
C ALA A 25 10.28 -3.50 -1.16
N LEU A 26 10.12 -2.22 -1.50
CA LEU A 26 8.92 -1.47 -1.18
C LEU A 26 7.69 -2.00 -1.93
N ARG A 27 7.82 -2.35 -3.21
CA ARG A 27 6.71 -2.96 -3.97
C ARG A 27 6.25 -4.30 -3.39
N LYS A 28 7.17 -5.11 -2.83
CA LYS A 28 6.81 -6.39 -2.18
C LYS A 28 5.91 -6.18 -0.96
N VAL A 29 6.17 -5.16 -0.16
CA VAL A 29 5.33 -4.82 1.01
C VAL A 29 3.94 -4.39 0.55
N LEU A 30 3.86 -3.49 -0.43
CA LEU A 30 2.58 -3.07 -1.01
C LEU A 30 1.82 -4.28 -1.59
N ALA A 31 2.52 -5.17 -2.30
CA ALA A 31 1.94 -6.39 -2.83
C ALA A 31 1.39 -7.31 -1.74
N ALA A 32 2.07 -7.41 -0.60
CA ALA A 32 1.60 -8.20 0.55
C ALA A 32 0.32 -7.62 1.13
N ALA A 33 0.26 -6.30 1.37
CA ALA A 33 -0.95 -5.61 1.83
C ALA A 33 -2.12 -5.81 0.84
N GLN A 34 -1.85 -5.73 -0.46
CA GLN A 34 -2.85 -5.97 -1.50
C GLN A 34 -3.37 -7.43 -1.51
N ARG A 35 -2.48 -8.43 -1.26
CA ARG A 35 -2.91 -9.84 -1.17
C ARG A 35 -3.84 -10.08 0.00
N GLU A 36 -3.57 -9.47 1.15
CA GLU A 36 -4.46 -9.56 2.32
C GLU A 36 -5.87 -9.02 1.98
N TRP A 37 -5.95 -7.84 1.37
CA TRP A 37 -7.24 -7.29 0.94
C TRP A 37 -7.94 -8.18 -0.11
N LEU A 38 -7.21 -8.68 -1.10
CA LEU A 38 -7.78 -9.57 -2.13
C LEU A 38 -8.32 -10.87 -1.53
N ALA A 39 -7.65 -11.42 -0.51
CA ALA A 39 -8.13 -12.61 0.21
C ALA A 39 -9.45 -12.32 0.96
N VAL A 40 -9.51 -11.20 1.67
CA VAL A 40 -10.72 -10.73 2.36
C VAL A 40 -11.87 -10.53 1.36
N ALA A 41 -11.64 -9.74 0.30
CA ALA A 41 -12.65 -9.45 -0.71
C ALA A 41 -13.18 -10.71 -1.39
N LYS A 42 -12.30 -11.67 -1.68
CA LYS A 42 -12.70 -12.97 -2.25
C LYS A 42 -13.60 -13.76 -1.30
N TYR A 43 -13.28 -13.76 -0.01
CA TYR A 43 -14.07 -14.48 1.01
C TYR A 43 -15.44 -13.83 1.20
N GLU A 44 -15.52 -12.50 1.17
CA GLU A 44 -16.78 -11.74 1.23
C GLU A 44 -17.60 -11.79 -0.06
N GLY A 45 -17.05 -12.38 -1.13
CA GLY A 45 -17.72 -12.39 -2.44
C GLY A 45 -17.81 -11.02 -3.11
N VAL A 46 -16.94 -10.09 -2.73
CA VAL A 46 -16.90 -8.74 -3.30
C VAL A 46 -16.25 -8.78 -4.67
N GLU A 47 -17.01 -8.41 -5.69
CA GLU A 47 -16.47 -8.20 -7.03
C GLU A 47 -15.70 -6.88 -7.07
N LEU A 48 -14.39 -7.00 -7.27
CA LEU A 48 -13.52 -5.82 -7.40
C LEU A 48 -13.59 -5.29 -8.83
N ALA A 49 -13.91 -4.00 -8.94
CA ALA A 49 -13.91 -3.32 -10.23
C ALA A 49 -12.53 -3.41 -10.89
N GLN A 50 -12.53 -3.75 -12.17
CA GLN A 50 -11.31 -3.73 -12.98
C GLN A 50 -10.88 -2.28 -13.17
N PHE A 51 -9.63 -1.98 -12.81
CA PHE A 51 -9.04 -0.67 -13.04
C PHE A 51 -8.06 -0.75 -14.21
N ALA A 52 -8.31 0.02 -15.25
CA ALA A 52 -7.57 -0.02 -16.52
C ALA A 52 -7.58 -1.44 -17.16
N ALA A 53 -6.49 -1.83 -17.81
CA ALA A 53 -6.37 -3.13 -18.50
C ALA A 53 -5.96 -4.29 -17.58
N VAL A 54 -5.72 -4.02 -16.28
CA VAL A 54 -5.20 -5.01 -15.32
C VAL A 54 -6.29 -5.47 -14.36
N LYS A 55 -6.49 -6.77 -14.26
CA LYS A 55 -7.38 -7.34 -13.24
C LYS A 55 -6.78 -7.15 -11.84
N PRO A 56 -7.59 -6.81 -10.81
CA PRO A 56 -7.11 -6.58 -9.44
C PRO A 56 -6.21 -7.70 -8.90
N ALA A 57 -6.54 -8.95 -9.17
CA ALA A 57 -5.77 -10.11 -8.73
C ALA A 57 -4.32 -10.16 -9.24
N TRP A 58 -4.01 -9.49 -10.36
CA TRP A 58 -2.67 -9.44 -10.92
C TRP A 58 -1.80 -8.32 -10.35
N MET A 59 -2.40 -7.32 -9.68
CA MET A 59 -1.67 -6.19 -9.12
C MET A 59 -0.51 -6.62 -8.18
N PRO A 60 -0.72 -7.51 -7.18
CA PRO A 60 0.37 -7.94 -6.32
C PRO A 60 1.46 -8.73 -7.05
N VAL A 61 1.09 -9.47 -8.09
CA VAL A 61 2.05 -10.21 -8.92
C VAL A 61 2.95 -9.23 -9.66
N ILE A 62 2.36 -8.25 -10.34
CA ILE A 62 3.11 -7.21 -11.08
C ILE A 62 4.03 -6.44 -10.14
N MET A 63 3.53 -6.04 -8.96
CA MET A 63 4.33 -5.34 -7.95
C MET A 63 5.54 -6.16 -7.46
N SER A 64 5.42 -7.48 -7.44
CA SER A 64 6.48 -8.40 -6.97
C SER A 64 7.57 -8.69 -8.01
N LEU A 65 7.38 -8.30 -9.27
CA LEU A 65 8.30 -8.61 -10.37
C LEU A 65 9.71 -8.01 -10.14
N PRO A 66 10.75 -8.62 -10.70
CA PRO A 66 12.09 -8.03 -10.77
C PRO A 66 12.06 -6.62 -11.39
N ASN A 67 12.97 -5.77 -10.98
CA ASN A 67 12.96 -4.34 -11.39
C ASN A 67 12.93 -4.17 -12.90
N TRP A 68 13.73 -4.92 -13.65
CA TRP A 68 13.82 -4.75 -15.10
C TRP A 68 12.50 -5.11 -15.82
N ILE A 69 11.75 -6.11 -15.33
CA ILE A 69 10.44 -6.47 -15.88
C ILE A 69 9.42 -5.42 -15.47
N PHE A 70 9.38 -5.08 -14.18
CA PHE A 70 8.42 -4.11 -13.66
C PHE A 70 8.55 -2.75 -14.35
N LEU A 71 9.77 -2.21 -14.44
CA LEU A 71 10.02 -0.91 -15.06
C LEU A 71 9.64 -0.90 -16.54
N HIS A 72 9.84 -2.01 -17.25
CA HIS A 72 9.41 -2.14 -18.64
C HIS A 72 7.88 -2.11 -18.76
N LEU A 73 7.18 -2.92 -17.97
CA LEU A 73 5.71 -2.99 -17.99
C LEU A 73 5.05 -1.72 -17.47
N ALA A 74 5.62 -1.13 -16.42
CA ALA A 74 5.08 0.06 -15.76
C ALA A 74 5.49 1.38 -16.42
N LYS A 75 6.23 1.36 -17.53
CA LYS A 75 6.75 2.56 -18.19
C LYS A 75 5.69 3.63 -18.48
N ALA A 76 4.48 3.21 -18.83
CA ALA A 76 3.34 4.12 -19.02
C ALA A 76 2.79 4.64 -17.69
N MET A 77 2.76 3.81 -16.65
CA MET A 77 2.29 4.17 -15.30
C MET A 77 3.29 5.08 -14.57
N LEU A 78 4.59 4.97 -14.87
CA LEU A 78 5.65 5.77 -14.29
C LEU A 78 5.80 7.16 -14.94
N LYS A 79 4.94 7.50 -15.91
CA LYS A 79 4.80 8.86 -16.45
C LYS A 79 4.00 9.77 -15.50
N ILE A 80 4.21 9.59 -14.19
CA ILE A 80 3.68 10.48 -13.16
C ILE A 80 4.70 11.57 -12.84
N ASP A 81 4.23 12.65 -12.24
CA ASP A 81 5.10 13.70 -11.74
C ASP A 81 6.18 13.07 -10.83
N PRO A 82 7.49 13.32 -11.11
CA PRO A 82 8.57 12.77 -10.30
C PRO A 82 8.50 13.13 -8.82
N GLN A 83 7.79 14.20 -8.47
CA GLN A 83 7.61 14.68 -7.08
C GLN A 83 6.27 14.28 -6.49
N ALA A 84 5.41 13.60 -7.24
CA ALA A 84 4.08 13.21 -6.77
C ALA A 84 4.17 12.36 -5.49
N ARG A 85 3.32 12.70 -4.52
CA ARG A 85 3.14 12.00 -3.24
C ARG A 85 1.67 11.71 -3.02
N SER A 86 1.34 10.88 -2.04
CA SER A 86 -0.04 10.59 -1.71
C SER A 86 -0.68 11.71 -0.89
N SER A 87 -2.01 11.82 -0.96
CA SER A 87 -2.78 12.73 -0.10
C SER A 87 -2.52 12.46 1.38
N MET A 88 -2.38 11.21 1.78
CA MET A 88 -2.09 10.85 3.17
C MET A 88 -0.72 11.36 3.62
N TRP A 89 0.28 11.38 2.75
CA TRP A 89 1.56 12.03 3.05
C TRP A 89 1.37 13.53 3.32
N GLU A 90 0.56 14.21 2.50
CA GLU A 90 0.26 15.64 2.68
C GLU A 90 -0.48 15.88 4.01
N ASP A 91 -1.40 15.00 4.41
CA ASP A 91 -2.10 15.08 5.69
C ASP A 91 -1.13 14.98 6.87
N ILE A 92 -0.23 14.01 6.85
CA ILE A 92 0.82 13.84 7.89
C ILE A 92 1.68 15.10 7.96
N GLN A 93 2.17 15.63 6.82
CA GLN A 93 3.01 16.83 6.79
C GLN A 93 2.28 18.07 7.34
N ALA A 94 0.97 18.13 7.13
CA ALA A 94 0.13 19.23 7.61
C ALA A 94 -0.39 19.02 9.05
N GLY A 95 -0.03 17.94 9.73
CA GLY A 95 -0.52 17.59 11.07
C GLY A 95 -2.01 17.29 11.10
N ARG A 96 -2.59 16.86 9.98
CA ARG A 96 -4.01 16.48 9.89
C ARG A 96 -4.20 15.00 10.19
N LYS A 97 -5.37 14.65 10.73
CA LYS A 97 -5.78 13.24 10.85
C LYS A 97 -5.96 12.63 9.46
N THR A 98 -5.46 11.42 9.29
CA THR A 98 -5.54 10.68 8.02
C THR A 98 -6.81 9.84 7.92
N GLU A 99 -7.05 9.29 6.73
CA GLU A 99 -8.14 8.35 6.46
C GLU A 99 -7.73 6.87 6.65
N ILE A 100 -6.70 6.59 7.46
CA ILE A 100 -6.16 5.24 7.66
C ILE A 100 -7.23 4.25 8.12
N GLU A 101 -8.23 4.70 8.90
CA GLU A 101 -9.34 3.88 9.39
C GLU A 101 -10.18 3.29 8.25
N TYR A 102 -10.29 4.00 7.13
CA TYR A 102 -11.06 3.59 5.95
C TYR A 102 -10.23 2.85 4.90
N LEU A 103 -8.93 2.75 5.09
CA LEU A 103 -7.99 2.10 4.17
C LEU A 103 -7.40 0.83 4.79
N ASN A 104 -6.13 0.85 5.22
CA ASN A 104 -5.47 -0.35 5.74
C ASN A 104 -6.13 -0.90 7.01
N GLN A 105 -6.61 -0.04 7.91
CA GLN A 105 -7.34 -0.49 9.11
C GLN A 105 -8.66 -1.17 8.75
N ALA A 106 -9.36 -0.71 7.72
CA ALA A 106 -10.57 -1.38 7.25
C ALA A 106 -10.28 -2.83 6.80
N VAL A 107 -9.14 -3.08 6.11
CA VAL A 107 -8.73 -4.44 5.75
C VAL A 107 -8.58 -5.32 6.99
N VAL A 108 -7.95 -4.80 8.03
CA VAL A 108 -7.78 -5.52 9.31
C VAL A 108 -9.12 -5.86 9.94
N VAL A 109 -10.03 -4.89 10.04
CA VAL A 109 -11.36 -5.07 10.64
C VAL A 109 -12.18 -6.12 9.87
N HIS A 110 -12.13 -6.08 8.53
CA HIS A 110 -12.82 -7.08 7.71
C HIS A 110 -12.20 -8.47 7.86
N ALA A 111 -10.87 -8.57 7.87
CA ALA A 111 -10.17 -9.84 8.09
C ALA A 111 -10.57 -10.47 9.44
N GLU A 112 -10.54 -9.69 10.52
CA GLU A 112 -10.91 -10.16 11.88
C GLU A 112 -12.33 -10.67 11.95
N LYS A 113 -13.30 -10.00 11.32
CA LYS A 113 -14.71 -10.46 11.27
C LYS A 113 -14.85 -11.81 10.59
N LEU A 114 -13.94 -12.15 9.70
CA LEU A 114 -13.93 -13.42 8.94
C LEU A 114 -13.05 -14.50 9.58
N GLY A 115 -12.45 -14.22 10.75
CA GLY A 115 -11.47 -15.11 11.39
C GLY A 115 -10.14 -15.22 10.60
N MET A 116 -9.86 -14.25 9.75
CA MET A 116 -8.62 -14.14 8.98
C MET A 116 -7.65 -13.16 9.64
N ASP A 117 -6.38 -13.19 9.24
CA ASP A 117 -5.39 -12.20 9.68
C ASP A 117 -4.92 -11.32 8.50
N ALA A 118 -4.58 -10.07 8.82
CA ALA A 118 -4.02 -9.09 7.89
C ALA A 118 -2.82 -8.36 8.53
N PRO A 119 -1.72 -9.11 8.81
CA PRO A 119 -0.62 -8.59 9.61
C PRO A 119 0.11 -7.41 8.96
N VAL A 120 0.24 -7.39 7.64
CA VAL A 120 0.92 -6.28 6.93
C VAL A 120 0.08 -5.01 7.01
N ASN A 121 -1.22 -5.09 6.72
CA ASN A 121 -2.12 -3.94 6.85
C ASN A 121 -2.21 -3.44 8.30
N ARG A 122 -2.20 -4.34 9.29
CA ARG A 122 -2.17 -4.00 10.73
C ARG A 122 -0.92 -3.19 11.09
N GLN A 123 0.26 -3.64 10.65
CA GLN A 123 1.51 -2.94 10.91
C GLN A 123 1.57 -1.58 10.20
N ILE A 124 1.14 -1.50 8.94
CA ILE A 124 1.04 -0.23 8.21
C ILE A 124 0.11 0.74 8.95
N SER A 125 -1.04 0.27 9.42
CA SER A 125 -1.97 1.11 10.18
C SER A 125 -1.35 1.63 11.48
N ALA A 126 -0.64 0.78 12.23
CA ALA A 126 0.06 1.18 13.44
C ALA A 126 1.15 2.23 13.15
N MET A 127 1.92 2.06 12.07
CA MET A 127 2.93 3.03 11.65
C MET A 127 2.33 4.40 11.31
N ILE A 128 1.18 4.44 10.63
CA ILE A 128 0.49 5.72 10.35
C ILE A 128 0.02 6.39 11.63
N VAL A 129 -0.54 5.63 12.58
CA VAL A 129 -0.95 6.17 13.89
C VAL A 129 0.25 6.76 14.65
N SER A 130 1.42 6.14 14.58
CA SER A 130 2.66 6.70 15.14
C SER A 130 3.07 8.00 14.45
N LEU A 131 3.02 8.07 13.11
CA LEU A 131 3.30 9.30 12.37
C LEU A 131 2.31 10.44 12.70
N GLU A 132 1.02 10.13 12.89
CA GLU A 132 0.01 11.11 13.31
C GLU A 132 0.31 11.71 14.69
N LYS A 133 1.00 10.96 15.56
CA LYS A 133 1.46 11.44 16.89
C LYS A 133 2.79 12.18 16.81
N GLY A 134 3.38 12.32 15.64
CA GLY A 134 4.70 12.92 15.45
C GLY A 134 5.87 12.01 15.82
N GLU A 135 5.63 10.70 15.96
CA GLU A 135 6.68 9.71 16.20
C GLU A 135 7.41 9.40 14.88
N GLU A 136 8.70 9.11 14.94
CA GLU A 136 9.46 8.70 13.75
C GLU A 136 9.23 7.22 13.45
N VAL A 137 9.04 6.92 12.16
CA VAL A 137 8.96 5.55 11.64
C VAL A 137 10.07 5.35 10.62
N ALA A 138 10.97 4.38 10.89
CA ALA A 138 12.07 4.10 10.00
C ALA A 138 11.61 3.28 8.78
N LEU A 139 12.09 3.64 7.57
CA LEU A 139 11.82 2.90 6.34
C LEU A 139 12.21 1.42 6.44
N ALA A 140 13.26 1.11 7.22
CA ALA A 140 13.70 -0.27 7.48
C ALA A 140 12.60 -1.13 8.14
N GLN A 141 11.79 -0.55 9.03
CA GLN A 141 10.65 -1.25 9.66
C GLN A 141 9.61 -1.65 8.62
N LEU A 142 9.32 -0.76 7.66
CA LEU A 142 8.40 -1.06 6.56
C LEU A 142 8.95 -2.19 5.68
N CYS A 143 10.23 -2.14 5.29
CA CYS A 143 10.86 -3.17 4.47
C CYS A 143 10.91 -4.54 5.16
N ALA A 144 11.05 -4.58 6.49
CA ALA A 144 11.10 -5.81 7.27
C ALA A 144 9.79 -6.62 7.26
N LEU A 145 8.66 -6.01 6.86
CA LEU A 145 7.36 -6.72 6.82
C LEU A 145 7.30 -7.86 5.79
N THR A 146 8.25 -7.95 4.88
CA THR A 146 8.30 -8.99 3.82
C THR A 146 9.70 -9.57 3.61
N SER A 147 10.57 -9.39 4.59
CA SER A 147 11.93 -9.97 4.59
C SER A 147 11.91 -11.44 4.95
#